data_54d2b4c74166db765300546fdcfef254
#
_entry.id   54d2b4c74166db765300546fdcfef254
#
_cell.length_a   1.000
_cell.length_b   1.000
_cell.length_c   1.000
_cell.angle_alpha   90.00
_cell.angle_beta   90.00
_cell.angle_gamma   90.00
#
_symmetry.space_group_name_H-M   'P 1'
#
loop_
_entity.id
_entity.type
_entity.pdbx_description
1 polymer ?
#
loop_
_entity_poly.entity_id
_entity_poly.type
_entity_poly.pdbx_seq_one_letter_code
_entity_poly.pdbx_strand_id
1 'polypeptide(L)'
;MDVFDSMPHRNVVSWTSIIASCAQNLYGHEALSLFCHMQMDGIVANPVTYTCALDACAIEKDLENGQKIHASIHMQGCIIDVALGTSLLNMYGKCCSVYDARDCFSHLTHRNVASWTAMITSESDFGCNREVLDLLNLMQLNGIRPDHITFMYAIDACGQMRELQMGHIVNAAIIEANFDSDVFIESAVIVMYGRCGKLCDAECVFHISSRCDIVSWTGILGTFAQCGEGLSGLEYFNRMCLEGICPDKIVLSSAIDACGSLQILNKARQIHTIMLSTFICGFDVQIKNALLNMYGKSGCLHQARILFQSLPNKDIYSWNTIIGACLHNGKEEEALDLFNKMQAEGVEPDSISFIYCLTACSHAGWIEMGKELFWLMIEKHVKQQNFDHHLCMIDLLGRSGHLHEAEYLAKNILLSGKAVLGWLSLLGACKVHGDAQRGLQAAYFCIELDPDNTAPYVLCSNMFHLEP
;
A
#
# COMPACT_ATOMS: atom_id res chain seq x y z
N MET A 1 0.93 29.71 -28.50
CA MET A 1 0.63 31.05 -27.95
C MET A 1 0.89 32.13 -29.00
N ASP A 2 2.08 32.33 -29.51
CA ASP A 2 2.44 33.46 -30.41
C ASP A 2 1.55 33.63 -31.64
N VAL A 3 1.11 32.52 -32.27
CA VAL A 3 0.20 32.56 -33.43
C VAL A 3 -1.20 33.02 -33.00
N PHE A 4 -1.70 32.56 -31.84
CA PHE A 4 -2.99 32.94 -31.31
C PHE A 4 -3.02 34.42 -30.88
N ASP A 5 -1.95 34.90 -30.27
CA ASP A 5 -1.83 36.28 -29.80
C ASP A 5 -1.73 37.27 -30.96
N SER A 6 -1.21 36.83 -32.11
CA SER A 6 -1.11 37.66 -33.33
C SER A 6 -2.42 37.72 -34.16
N MET A 7 -3.46 36.95 -33.79
CA MET A 7 -4.73 36.90 -34.53
C MET A 7 -5.53 38.21 -34.35
N PRO A 8 -5.89 38.93 -35.42
CA PRO A 8 -6.66 40.20 -35.35
C PRO A 8 -8.13 39.97 -34.92
N HIS A 9 -8.69 38.79 -35.21
CA HIS A 9 -10.05 38.41 -34.81
C HIS A 9 -10.04 36.99 -34.26
N ARG A 10 -10.44 36.86 -33.01
CA ARG A 10 -10.56 35.56 -32.32
C ARG A 10 -12.02 35.13 -32.31
N ASN A 11 -12.27 33.91 -32.78
CA ASN A 11 -13.60 33.29 -32.78
C ASN A 11 -13.63 32.02 -31.90
N VAL A 12 -14.81 31.45 -31.71
CA VAL A 12 -14.96 30.22 -30.89
C VAL A 12 -14.01 29.11 -31.32
N VAL A 13 -13.72 28.94 -32.61
CA VAL A 13 -12.84 27.89 -33.12
C VAL A 13 -11.37 28.12 -32.69
N SER A 14 -10.88 29.38 -32.83
CA SER A 14 -9.51 29.71 -32.43
C SER A 14 -9.29 29.56 -30.93
N TRP A 15 -10.27 29.98 -30.10
CA TRP A 15 -10.25 29.78 -28.66
C TRP A 15 -10.30 28.30 -28.29
N THR A 16 -11.22 27.54 -28.87
CA THR A 16 -11.32 26.09 -28.62
C THR A 16 -10.01 25.39 -28.97
N SER A 17 -9.39 25.73 -30.11
CA SER A 17 -8.13 25.10 -30.55
C SER A 17 -6.98 25.33 -29.57
N ILE A 18 -6.83 26.55 -29.02
CA ILE A 18 -5.75 26.82 -28.06
C ILE A 18 -6.03 26.19 -26.70
N ILE A 19 -7.27 26.23 -26.20
CA ILE A 19 -7.69 25.57 -24.97
C ILE A 19 -7.46 24.07 -25.07
N ALA A 20 -7.89 23.43 -26.17
CA ALA A 20 -7.66 22.02 -26.44
C ALA A 20 -6.18 21.67 -26.45
N SER A 21 -5.36 22.50 -27.13
CA SER A 21 -3.91 22.29 -27.17
C SER A 21 -3.27 22.35 -25.79
N CYS A 22 -3.66 23.28 -24.94
CA CYS A 22 -3.17 23.37 -23.56
C CYS A 22 -3.60 22.16 -22.75
N ALA A 23 -4.89 21.77 -22.77
CA ALA A 23 -5.41 20.62 -22.05
C ALA A 23 -4.71 19.30 -22.47
N GLN A 24 -4.55 19.05 -23.78
CA GLN A 24 -3.90 17.85 -24.31
C GLN A 24 -2.41 17.76 -23.92
N ASN A 25 -1.73 18.90 -23.72
CA ASN A 25 -0.34 18.93 -23.25
C ASN A 25 -0.22 19.02 -21.72
N LEU A 26 -1.29 18.75 -20.99
CA LEU A 26 -1.35 18.77 -19.52
C LEU A 26 -1.11 20.14 -18.87
N TYR A 27 -1.30 21.23 -19.62
CA TYR A 27 -1.28 22.61 -19.10
C TYR A 27 -2.70 23.02 -18.69
N GLY A 28 -3.25 22.39 -17.64
CA GLY A 28 -4.63 22.58 -17.20
C GLY A 28 -4.90 24.00 -16.74
N HIS A 29 -4.00 24.58 -15.95
CA HIS A 29 -4.14 25.94 -15.42
C HIS A 29 -4.22 27.00 -16.54
N GLU A 30 -3.35 26.90 -17.55
CA GLU A 30 -3.35 27.77 -18.73
C GLU A 30 -4.64 27.60 -19.55
N ALA A 31 -5.10 26.34 -19.72
CA ALA A 31 -6.35 26.06 -20.43
C ALA A 31 -7.55 26.72 -19.74
N LEU A 32 -7.65 26.62 -18.40
CA LEU A 32 -8.71 27.26 -17.62
C LEU A 32 -8.62 28.80 -17.67
N SER A 33 -7.42 29.37 -17.59
CA SER A 33 -7.20 30.81 -17.75
C SER A 33 -7.68 31.28 -19.12
N LEU A 34 -7.35 30.57 -20.20
CA LEU A 34 -7.80 30.90 -21.56
C LEU A 34 -9.31 30.76 -21.70
N PHE A 35 -9.92 29.77 -21.07
CA PHE A 35 -11.38 29.61 -21.04
C PHE A 35 -12.07 30.80 -20.35
N CYS A 36 -11.53 31.27 -19.21
CA CYS A 36 -12.03 32.48 -18.55
C CYS A 36 -11.88 33.73 -19.45
N HIS A 37 -10.74 33.91 -20.13
CA HIS A 37 -10.55 35.04 -21.06
C HIS A 37 -11.52 35.00 -22.23
N MET A 38 -11.79 33.81 -22.81
CA MET A 38 -12.80 33.64 -23.85
C MET A 38 -14.19 34.10 -23.40
N GLN A 39 -14.56 33.77 -22.14
CA GLN A 39 -15.86 34.23 -21.57
C GLN A 39 -15.88 35.75 -21.33
N MET A 40 -14.76 36.35 -20.88
CA MET A 40 -14.64 37.80 -20.70
C MET A 40 -14.72 38.57 -22.05
N ASP A 41 -14.22 37.98 -23.12
CA ASP A 41 -14.37 38.53 -24.49
C ASP A 41 -15.81 38.36 -25.05
N GLY A 42 -16.73 37.79 -24.26
CA GLY A 42 -18.14 37.62 -24.64
C GLY A 42 -18.36 36.52 -25.68
N ILE A 43 -17.37 35.63 -25.89
CA ILE A 43 -17.49 34.55 -26.86
C ILE A 43 -18.13 33.35 -26.18
N VAL A 44 -19.27 32.89 -26.71
CA VAL A 44 -20.03 31.75 -26.17
C VAL A 44 -19.29 30.45 -26.46
N ALA A 45 -19.04 29.68 -25.42
CA ALA A 45 -18.40 28.37 -25.53
C ALA A 45 -19.34 27.36 -26.25
N ASN A 46 -18.76 26.54 -27.09
CA ASN A 46 -19.47 25.40 -27.71
C ASN A 46 -19.23 24.09 -26.90
N PRO A 47 -19.93 22.99 -27.19
CA PRO A 47 -19.74 21.71 -26.49
C PRO A 47 -18.27 21.24 -26.46
N VAL A 48 -17.53 21.41 -27.56
CA VAL A 48 -16.11 21.02 -27.64
C VAL A 48 -15.23 21.87 -26.71
N THR A 49 -15.52 23.19 -26.61
CA THR A 49 -14.83 24.08 -25.68
C THR A 49 -15.07 23.65 -24.23
N TYR A 50 -16.33 23.30 -23.90
CA TYR A 50 -16.65 22.80 -22.55
C TYR A 50 -15.96 21.48 -22.24
N THR A 51 -15.90 20.53 -23.18
CA THR A 51 -15.14 19.29 -23.03
C THR A 51 -13.70 19.57 -22.68
N CYS A 52 -13.00 20.44 -23.43
CA CYS A 52 -11.59 20.78 -23.16
C CYS A 52 -11.40 21.49 -21.82
N ALA A 53 -12.34 22.35 -21.41
CA ALA A 53 -12.30 23.02 -20.11
C ALA A 53 -12.54 22.05 -18.94
N LEU A 54 -13.43 21.09 -19.11
CA LEU A 54 -13.67 20.02 -18.12
C LEU A 54 -12.46 19.08 -18.00
N ASP A 55 -11.82 18.73 -19.12
CA ASP A 55 -10.58 17.94 -19.12
C ASP A 55 -9.46 18.69 -18.38
N ALA A 56 -9.37 20.03 -18.55
CA ALA A 56 -8.43 20.85 -17.79
C ALA A 56 -8.75 20.85 -16.29
N CYS A 57 -10.02 20.92 -15.87
CA CYS A 57 -10.41 20.76 -14.47
C CYS A 57 -10.04 19.39 -13.91
N ALA A 58 -10.19 18.32 -14.70
CA ALA A 58 -9.82 16.98 -14.31
C ALA A 58 -8.31 16.83 -14.09
N ILE A 59 -7.47 17.48 -14.91
CA ILE A 59 -6.01 17.50 -14.79
C ILE A 59 -5.60 18.21 -13.50
N GLU A 60 -6.15 19.39 -13.23
CA GLU A 60 -5.83 20.20 -12.05
C GLU A 60 -6.57 19.73 -10.77
N LYS A 61 -7.50 18.78 -10.90
CA LYS A 61 -8.41 18.34 -9.83
C LYS A 61 -9.21 19.49 -9.22
N ASP A 62 -9.61 20.45 -10.04
CA ASP A 62 -10.31 21.65 -9.64
C ASP A 62 -11.84 21.46 -9.72
N LEU A 63 -12.38 20.97 -8.60
CA LEU A 63 -13.83 20.71 -8.48
C LEU A 63 -14.65 21.99 -8.58
N GLU A 64 -14.19 23.10 -8.01
CA GLU A 64 -14.94 24.36 -7.95
C GLU A 64 -15.18 24.93 -9.36
N ASN A 65 -14.12 25.02 -10.18
CA ASN A 65 -14.25 25.44 -11.56
C ASN A 65 -15.02 24.42 -12.40
N GLY A 66 -14.86 23.13 -12.16
CA GLY A 66 -15.65 22.08 -12.80
C GLY A 66 -17.16 22.24 -12.56
N GLN A 67 -17.57 22.51 -11.33
CA GLN A 67 -19.00 22.77 -11.00
C GLN A 67 -19.52 24.06 -11.63
N LYS A 68 -18.69 25.14 -11.67
CA LYS A 68 -19.06 26.39 -12.37
C LYS A 68 -19.28 26.15 -13.87
N ILE A 69 -18.40 25.37 -14.51
CA ILE A 69 -18.54 25.01 -15.92
C ILE A 69 -19.80 24.18 -16.14
N HIS A 70 -20.07 23.19 -15.29
CA HIS A 70 -21.30 22.37 -15.37
C HIS A 70 -22.55 23.25 -15.24
N ALA A 71 -22.60 24.18 -14.28
CA ALA A 71 -23.69 25.13 -14.14
C ALA A 71 -23.84 26.03 -15.41
N SER A 72 -22.74 26.46 -16.01
CA SER A 72 -22.74 27.25 -17.25
C SER A 72 -23.33 26.49 -18.43
N ILE A 73 -23.02 25.19 -18.56
CA ILE A 73 -23.58 24.30 -19.57
C ILE A 73 -25.10 24.27 -19.46
N HIS A 74 -25.64 24.11 -18.24
CA HIS A 74 -27.08 24.11 -18.00
C HIS A 74 -27.73 25.48 -18.28
N MET A 75 -27.13 26.57 -17.84
CA MET A 75 -27.67 27.93 -18.06
C MET A 75 -27.73 28.33 -19.53
N GLN A 76 -26.79 27.84 -20.35
CA GLN A 76 -26.77 28.09 -21.79
C GLN A 76 -27.67 27.14 -22.57
N GLY A 77 -28.35 26.18 -21.92
CA GLY A 77 -29.21 25.21 -22.56
C GLY A 77 -28.48 24.26 -23.52
N CYS A 78 -27.16 24.07 -23.29
CA CYS A 78 -26.40 23.09 -24.07
C CYS A 78 -26.93 21.68 -23.82
N ILE A 79 -27.18 20.97 -24.89
CA ILE A 79 -27.56 19.56 -24.82
C ILE A 79 -26.33 18.79 -24.38
N ILE A 80 -26.44 18.09 -23.25
CA ILE A 80 -25.37 17.19 -22.77
C ILE A 80 -25.47 15.90 -23.61
N ASP A 81 -24.65 15.86 -24.65
CA ASP A 81 -24.45 14.64 -25.42
C ASP A 81 -23.56 13.65 -24.69
N VAL A 82 -23.34 12.45 -25.26
CA VAL A 82 -22.53 11.41 -24.64
C VAL A 82 -21.09 11.85 -24.44
N ALA A 83 -20.52 12.67 -25.33
CA ALA A 83 -19.14 13.14 -25.24
C ALA A 83 -18.96 14.11 -24.06
N LEU A 84 -19.80 15.16 -24.02
CA LEU A 84 -19.77 16.15 -22.94
C LEU A 84 -20.10 15.52 -21.59
N GLY A 85 -21.07 14.59 -21.56
CA GLY A 85 -21.41 13.83 -20.36
C GLY A 85 -20.25 12.97 -19.86
N THR A 86 -19.51 12.32 -20.76
CA THR A 86 -18.31 11.53 -20.39
C THR A 86 -17.20 12.44 -19.81
N SER A 87 -16.98 13.63 -20.36
CA SER A 87 -16.02 14.60 -19.80
C SER A 87 -16.44 15.11 -18.42
N LEU A 88 -17.75 15.33 -18.19
CA LEU A 88 -18.28 15.63 -16.86
C LEU A 88 -18.01 14.50 -15.86
N LEU A 89 -18.27 13.25 -16.25
CA LEU A 89 -17.98 12.08 -15.41
C LEU A 89 -16.51 11.98 -15.07
N ASN A 90 -15.63 12.12 -16.07
CA ASN A 90 -14.18 12.10 -15.86
C ASN A 90 -13.72 13.22 -14.94
N MET A 91 -14.24 14.44 -15.11
CA MET A 91 -13.92 15.58 -14.26
C MET A 91 -14.34 15.31 -12.81
N TYR A 92 -15.59 14.92 -12.57
CA TYR A 92 -16.05 14.63 -11.22
C TYR A 92 -15.30 13.45 -10.59
N GLY A 93 -15.02 12.38 -11.34
CA GLY A 93 -14.25 11.24 -10.89
C GLY A 93 -12.84 11.65 -10.44
N LYS A 94 -12.12 12.40 -11.28
CA LYS A 94 -10.75 12.88 -10.95
C LYS A 94 -10.70 13.90 -9.80
N CYS A 95 -11.80 14.63 -9.60
CA CYS A 95 -11.98 15.54 -8.45
C CYS A 95 -12.51 14.84 -7.19
N CYS A 96 -12.60 13.52 -7.17
CA CYS A 96 -13.10 12.71 -6.05
C CYS A 96 -14.55 13.05 -5.62
N SER A 97 -15.39 13.55 -6.54
CA SER A 97 -16.80 13.84 -6.31
C SER A 97 -17.71 12.78 -6.94
N VAL A 98 -17.70 11.59 -6.35
CA VAL A 98 -18.41 10.42 -6.91
C VAL A 98 -19.94 10.61 -6.92
N TYR A 99 -20.49 11.38 -5.97
CA TYR A 99 -21.92 11.66 -5.92
C TYR A 99 -22.39 12.48 -7.13
N ASP A 100 -21.62 13.54 -7.48
CA ASP A 100 -21.92 14.36 -8.67
C ASP A 100 -21.73 13.55 -9.95
N ALA A 101 -20.74 12.63 -9.97
CA ALA A 101 -20.56 11.72 -11.09
C ALA A 101 -21.76 10.77 -11.26
N ARG A 102 -22.27 10.17 -10.17
CA ARG A 102 -23.49 9.33 -10.20
C ARG A 102 -24.71 10.09 -10.70
N ASP A 103 -24.87 11.32 -10.23
CA ASP A 103 -25.97 12.19 -10.66
C ASP A 103 -25.90 12.46 -12.17
N CYS A 104 -24.76 12.90 -12.66
CA CYS A 104 -24.50 13.09 -14.09
C CYS A 104 -24.77 11.81 -14.89
N PHE A 105 -24.27 10.66 -14.42
CA PHE A 105 -24.45 9.39 -15.10
C PHE A 105 -25.92 8.98 -15.18
N SER A 106 -26.70 9.24 -14.13
CA SER A 106 -28.14 8.93 -14.09
C SER A 106 -28.93 9.73 -15.11
N HIS A 107 -28.53 10.97 -15.38
CA HIS A 107 -29.21 11.89 -16.31
C HIS A 107 -28.79 11.69 -17.79
N LEU A 108 -27.76 10.91 -18.07
CA LEU A 108 -27.39 10.59 -19.45
C LEU A 108 -28.46 9.74 -20.14
N THR A 109 -29.06 10.27 -21.19
CA THR A 109 -30.11 9.58 -21.99
C THR A 109 -29.56 8.40 -22.79
N HIS A 110 -28.33 8.54 -23.29
CA HIS A 110 -27.59 7.51 -24.00
C HIS A 110 -26.26 7.28 -23.35
N ARG A 111 -25.92 6.01 -23.14
CA ARG A 111 -24.64 5.61 -22.51
C ARG A 111 -23.89 4.71 -23.50
N ASN A 112 -22.62 5.04 -23.73
CA ASN A 112 -21.70 4.22 -24.54
C ASN A 112 -20.63 3.58 -23.62
N VAL A 113 -19.75 2.76 -24.20
CA VAL A 113 -18.65 2.11 -23.45
C VAL A 113 -17.85 3.16 -22.63
N ALA A 114 -17.51 4.30 -23.25
CA ALA A 114 -16.69 5.33 -22.57
C ALA A 114 -17.38 5.92 -21.34
N SER A 115 -18.69 6.20 -21.39
CA SER A 115 -19.43 6.73 -20.23
C SER A 115 -19.55 5.70 -19.09
N TRP A 116 -19.74 4.41 -19.42
CA TRP A 116 -19.73 3.34 -18.43
C TRP A 116 -18.34 3.16 -17.80
N THR A 117 -17.29 3.11 -18.62
CA THR A 117 -15.90 2.98 -18.15
C THR A 117 -15.51 4.16 -17.29
N ALA A 118 -15.89 5.41 -17.65
CA ALA A 118 -15.65 6.60 -16.84
C ALA A 118 -16.31 6.50 -15.45
N MET A 119 -17.57 6.02 -15.39
CA MET A 119 -18.26 5.83 -14.12
C MET A 119 -17.62 4.73 -13.28
N ILE A 120 -17.30 3.58 -13.87
CA ILE A 120 -16.63 2.46 -13.21
C ILE A 120 -15.25 2.88 -12.66
N THR A 121 -14.48 3.63 -13.45
CA THR A 121 -13.18 4.20 -13.00
C THR A 121 -13.38 5.12 -11.80
N SER A 122 -14.38 6.01 -11.84
CA SER A 122 -14.68 6.94 -10.74
C SER A 122 -15.04 6.20 -9.44
N GLU A 123 -15.86 5.15 -9.53
CA GLU A 123 -16.21 4.31 -8.38
C GLU A 123 -15.00 3.57 -7.81
N SER A 124 -14.15 3.04 -8.70
CA SER A 124 -12.92 2.33 -8.30
C SER A 124 -11.91 3.27 -7.64
N ASP A 125 -11.67 4.46 -8.20
CA ASP A 125 -10.76 5.48 -7.63
C ASP A 125 -11.26 5.92 -6.23
N PHE A 126 -12.57 5.87 -5.97
CA PHE A 126 -13.18 6.15 -4.67
C PHE A 126 -13.20 4.95 -3.71
N GLY A 127 -12.85 3.76 -4.18
CA GLY A 127 -12.82 2.52 -3.39
C GLY A 127 -14.16 1.82 -3.24
N CYS A 128 -15.17 2.20 -4.04
CA CYS A 128 -16.51 1.60 -4.05
C CYS A 128 -16.55 0.34 -4.91
N ASN A 129 -15.83 -0.70 -4.49
CA ASN A 129 -15.62 -1.92 -5.28
C ASN A 129 -16.91 -2.69 -5.59
N ARG A 130 -17.92 -2.62 -4.71
CA ARG A 130 -19.20 -3.27 -4.94
C ARG A 130 -19.98 -2.61 -6.07
N GLU A 131 -20.00 -1.29 -6.08
CA GLU A 131 -20.62 -0.47 -7.10
C GLU A 131 -19.97 -0.68 -8.47
N VAL A 132 -18.65 -0.90 -8.51
CA VAL A 132 -17.93 -1.27 -9.75
C VAL A 132 -18.51 -2.55 -10.36
N LEU A 133 -18.73 -3.60 -9.55
CA LEU A 133 -19.29 -4.86 -10.02
C LEU A 133 -20.77 -4.75 -10.42
N ASP A 134 -21.54 -3.97 -9.68
CA ASP A 134 -22.94 -3.70 -10.01
C ASP A 134 -23.06 -2.92 -11.34
N LEU A 135 -22.18 -1.94 -11.57
CA LEU A 135 -22.13 -1.20 -12.83
C LEU A 135 -21.70 -2.08 -14.01
N LEU A 136 -20.74 -2.99 -13.82
CA LEU A 136 -20.37 -3.97 -14.84
C LEU A 136 -21.58 -4.83 -15.25
N ASN A 137 -22.31 -5.36 -14.27
CA ASN A 137 -23.51 -6.14 -14.52
C ASN A 137 -24.58 -5.32 -15.27
N LEU A 138 -24.82 -4.07 -14.85
CA LEU A 138 -25.78 -3.17 -15.52
C LEU A 138 -25.35 -2.83 -16.96
N MET A 139 -24.05 -2.63 -17.20
CA MET A 139 -23.50 -2.40 -18.53
C MET A 139 -23.78 -3.58 -19.46
N GLN A 140 -23.57 -4.81 -19.00
CA GLN A 140 -23.84 -6.04 -19.75
C GLN A 140 -25.32 -6.24 -19.98
N LEU A 141 -26.17 -6.00 -18.98
CA LEU A 141 -27.64 -6.08 -19.12
C LEU A 141 -28.19 -5.07 -20.14
N ASN A 142 -27.53 -3.92 -20.31
CA ASN A 142 -27.88 -2.95 -21.36
C ASN A 142 -27.31 -3.33 -22.74
N GLY A 143 -26.71 -4.51 -22.88
CA GLY A 143 -26.13 -4.99 -24.14
C GLY A 143 -24.86 -4.29 -24.58
N ILE A 144 -24.22 -3.54 -23.68
CA ILE A 144 -22.95 -2.84 -23.94
C ILE A 144 -21.81 -3.75 -23.54
N ARG A 145 -20.91 -4.07 -24.48
CA ARG A 145 -19.76 -4.93 -24.24
C ARG A 145 -18.70 -4.17 -23.45
N PRO A 146 -18.25 -4.70 -22.31
CA PRO A 146 -17.13 -4.12 -21.56
C PRO A 146 -15.86 -4.09 -22.42
N ASP A 147 -15.06 -3.06 -22.24
CA ASP A 147 -13.72 -2.96 -22.81
C ASP A 147 -12.66 -3.50 -21.83
N HIS A 148 -11.41 -3.50 -22.26
CA HIS A 148 -10.32 -4.00 -21.46
C HIS A 148 -10.14 -3.21 -20.15
N ILE A 149 -10.35 -1.89 -20.16
CA ILE A 149 -10.27 -1.03 -18.97
C ILE A 149 -11.34 -1.40 -17.95
N THR A 150 -12.58 -1.59 -18.43
CA THR A 150 -13.70 -2.02 -17.59
C THR A 150 -13.41 -3.35 -16.89
N PHE A 151 -12.85 -4.34 -17.61
CA PHE A 151 -12.48 -5.62 -17.02
C PHE A 151 -11.36 -5.50 -16.01
N MET A 152 -10.34 -4.66 -16.25
CA MET A 152 -9.25 -4.42 -15.32
C MET A 152 -9.77 -3.91 -13.96
N TYR A 153 -10.67 -2.92 -13.97
CA TYR A 153 -11.27 -2.41 -12.72
C TYR A 153 -12.17 -3.44 -12.04
N ALA A 154 -12.94 -4.22 -12.81
CA ALA A 154 -13.79 -5.27 -12.25
C ALA A 154 -12.98 -6.39 -11.58
N ILE A 155 -11.87 -6.82 -12.19
CA ILE A 155 -10.94 -7.81 -11.61
C ILE A 155 -10.32 -7.28 -10.34
N ASP A 156 -9.84 -6.02 -10.35
CA ASP A 156 -9.24 -5.42 -9.17
C ASP A 156 -10.25 -5.31 -8.02
N ALA A 157 -11.48 -4.90 -8.31
CA ALA A 157 -12.58 -4.87 -7.34
C ALA A 157 -12.84 -6.24 -6.73
N CYS A 158 -12.90 -7.33 -7.52
CA CYS A 158 -13.04 -8.70 -7.02
C CYS A 158 -11.88 -9.08 -6.07
N GLY A 159 -10.66 -8.74 -6.44
CA GLY A 159 -9.47 -9.01 -5.63
C GLY A 159 -9.45 -8.22 -4.32
N GLN A 160 -9.83 -6.95 -4.36
CA GLN A 160 -9.92 -6.07 -3.18
C GLN A 160 -10.97 -6.59 -2.17
N MET A 161 -12.14 -7.01 -2.67
CA MET A 161 -13.22 -7.57 -1.86
C MET A 161 -12.98 -9.02 -1.46
N ARG A 162 -11.99 -9.70 -2.05
CA ARG A 162 -11.73 -11.15 -1.91
C ARG A 162 -12.94 -12.01 -2.27
N GLU A 163 -13.74 -11.56 -3.24
CA GLU A 163 -14.96 -12.24 -3.70
C GLU A 163 -14.65 -13.20 -4.85
N LEU A 164 -14.25 -14.42 -4.50
CA LEU A 164 -13.83 -15.45 -5.45
C LEU A 164 -14.91 -15.79 -6.48
N GLN A 165 -16.18 -15.91 -6.08
CA GLN A 165 -17.27 -16.26 -6.99
C GLN A 165 -17.45 -15.21 -8.10
N MET A 166 -17.43 -13.93 -7.73
CA MET A 166 -17.48 -12.86 -8.72
C MET A 166 -16.22 -12.84 -9.60
N GLY A 167 -15.04 -13.14 -9.01
CA GLY A 167 -13.80 -13.28 -9.77
C GLY A 167 -13.90 -14.35 -10.87
N HIS A 168 -14.49 -15.50 -10.60
CA HIS A 168 -14.73 -16.54 -11.60
C HIS A 168 -15.69 -16.06 -12.70
N ILE A 169 -16.77 -15.36 -12.33
CA ILE A 169 -17.75 -14.83 -13.30
C ILE A 169 -17.10 -13.81 -14.23
N VAL A 170 -16.34 -12.87 -13.66
CA VAL A 170 -15.63 -11.84 -14.42
C VAL A 170 -14.58 -12.48 -15.35
N ASN A 171 -13.82 -13.47 -14.85
CA ASN A 171 -12.84 -14.18 -15.67
C ASN A 171 -13.52 -14.95 -16.84
N ALA A 172 -14.66 -15.59 -16.62
CA ALA A 172 -15.42 -16.23 -17.67
C ALA A 172 -15.89 -15.20 -18.74
N ALA A 173 -16.37 -14.03 -18.31
CA ALA A 173 -16.75 -12.96 -19.22
C ALA A 173 -15.58 -12.39 -20.04
N ILE A 174 -14.37 -12.35 -19.47
CA ILE A 174 -13.12 -11.97 -20.15
C ILE A 174 -12.81 -12.96 -21.27
N ILE A 175 -12.90 -14.25 -21.00
CA ILE A 175 -12.65 -15.32 -21.99
C ILE A 175 -13.69 -15.23 -23.12
N GLU A 176 -14.96 -15.06 -22.79
CA GLU A 176 -16.03 -14.89 -23.78
C GLU A 176 -15.83 -13.64 -24.66
N ALA A 177 -15.25 -12.58 -24.10
CA ALA A 177 -14.94 -11.35 -24.82
C ALA A 177 -13.62 -11.41 -25.61
N ASN A 178 -12.87 -12.51 -25.55
CA ASN A 178 -11.55 -12.73 -26.15
C ASN A 178 -10.46 -11.75 -25.67
N PHE A 179 -10.47 -11.41 -24.38
CA PHE A 179 -9.43 -10.64 -23.72
C PHE A 179 -8.47 -11.51 -22.89
N ASP A 180 -8.62 -12.83 -22.94
CA ASP A 180 -7.81 -13.82 -22.23
C ASP A 180 -6.33 -13.84 -22.67
N SER A 181 -6.03 -13.32 -23.86
CA SER A 181 -4.66 -13.16 -24.37
C SER A 181 -4.05 -11.78 -24.12
N ASP A 182 -4.75 -10.88 -23.40
CA ASP A 182 -4.20 -9.60 -22.96
C ASP A 182 -3.38 -9.79 -21.69
N VAL A 183 -2.08 -9.54 -21.79
CA VAL A 183 -1.10 -9.78 -20.72
C VAL A 183 -1.42 -8.99 -19.44
N PHE A 184 -1.96 -7.78 -19.57
CA PHE A 184 -2.32 -6.97 -18.40
C PHE A 184 -3.54 -7.54 -17.68
N ILE A 185 -4.56 -7.97 -18.43
CA ILE A 185 -5.74 -8.63 -17.88
C ILE A 185 -5.37 -9.96 -17.24
N GLU A 186 -4.56 -10.77 -17.92
CA GLU A 186 -4.06 -12.03 -17.40
C GLU A 186 -3.33 -11.84 -16.07
N SER A 187 -2.39 -10.90 -16.00
CA SER A 187 -1.67 -10.57 -14.77
C SER A 187 -2.63 -10.10 -13.66
N ALA A 188 -3.63 -9.28 -13.99
CA ALA A 188 -4.64 -8.84 -13.03
C ALA A 188 -5.48 -10.02 -12.49
N VAL A 189 -5.85 -10.98 -13.35
CA VAL A 189 -6.57 -12.21 -12.94
C VAL A 189 -5.71 -13.05 -12.00
N ILE A 190 -4.41 -13.23 -12.30
CA ILE A 190 -3.46 -13.92 -11.41
C ILE A 190 -3.44 -13.27 -10.03
N VAL A 191 -3.29 -11.94 -9.97
CA VAL A 191 -3.25 -11.18 -8.71
C VAL A 191 -4.58 -11.28 -7.96
N MET A 192 -5.71 -11.22 -8.67
CA MET A 192 -7.05 -11.37 -8.08
C MET A 192 -7.21 -12.73 -7.40
N TYR A 193 -6.84 -13.84 -8.07
CA TYR A 193 -6.89 -15.17 -7.46
C TYR A 193 -5.96 -15.26 -6.24
N GLY A 194 -4.78 -14.66 -6.30
CA GLY A 194 -3.86 -14.57 -5.17
C GLY A 194 -4.47 -13.86 -3.97
N ARG A 195 -5.07 -12.70 -4.17
CA ARG A 195 -5.78 -11.95 -3.10
C ARG A 195 -6.95 -12.74 -2.50
N CYS A 196 -7.61 -13.57 -3.31
CA CYS A 196 -8.65 -14.51 -2.87
C CYS A 196 -8.09 -15.78 -2.19
N GLY A 197 -6.78 -15.92 -2.06
CA GLY A 197 -6.13 -17.11 -1.47
C GLY A 197 -6.21 -18.38 -2.34
N LYS A 198 -6.45 -18.23 -3.64
CA LYS A 198 -6.59 -19.33 -4.62
C LYS A 198 -5.37 -19.43 -5.53
N LEU A 199 -4.27 -19.86 -4.92
CA LEU A 199 -2.98 -19.95 -5.60
C LEU A 199 -2.99 -20.94 -6.79
N CYS A 200 -3.67 -22.08 -6.66
CA CYS A 200 -3.78 -23.06 -7.75
C CYS A 200 -4.48 -22.48 -8.99
N ASP A 201 -5.52 -21.63 -8.80
CA ASP A 201 -6.21 -20.99 -9.90
C ASP A 201 -5.31 -19.95 -10.58
N ALA A 202 -4.52 -19.19 -9.79
CA ALA A 202 -3.52 -18.26 -10.28
C ALA A 202 -2.44 -18.99 -11.11
N GLU A 203 -1.94 -20.12 -10.63
CA GLU A 203 -0.98 -20.98 -11.35
C GLU A 203 -1.58 -21.51 -12.65
N CYS A 204 -2.83 -21.96 -12.63
CA CYS A 204 -3.53 -22.42 -13.86
C CYS A 204 -3.57 -21.34 -14.92
N VAL A 205 -3.96 -20.10 -14.56
CA VAL A 205 -3.98 -18.98 -15.50
C VAL A 205 -2.58 -18.71 -16.05
N PHE A 206 -1.56 -18.66 -15.18
CA PHE A 206 -0.17 -18.44 -15.56
C PHE A 206 0.36 -19.52 -16.51
N HIS A 207 0.01 -20.80 -16.31
CA HIS A 207 0.48 -21.89 -17.16
C HIS A 207 -0.25 -22.03 -18.49
N ILE A 208 -1.50 -21.54 -18.60
CA ILE A 208 -2.26 -21.50 -19.84
C ILE A 208 -1.76 -20.37 -20.74
N SER A 209 -1.18 -19.34 -20.17
CA SER A 209 -0.61 -18.20 -20.88
C SER A 209 0.40 -18.65 -21.93
N SER A 210 0.19 -18.21 -23.15
CA SER A 210 1.09 -18.50 -24.29
C SER A 210 2.33 -17.58 -24.32
N ARG A 211 2.32 -16.49 -23.53
CA ARG A 211 3.37 -15.46 -23.49
C ARG A 211 3.64 -15.02 -22.05
N CYS A 212 4.46 -15.79 -21.35
CA CYS A 212 4.95 -15.36 -20.03
C CYS A 212 5.97 -14.24 -20.20
N ASP A 213 5.53 -13.00 -20.15
CA ASP A 213 6.39 -11.83 -20.10
C ASP A 213 6.70 -11.40 -18.65
N ILE A 214 7.45 -10.31 -18.49
CA ILE A 214 7.82 -9.79 -17.18
C ILE A 214 6.60 -9.43 -16.30
N VAL A 215 5.48 -9.01 -16.91
CA VAL A 215 4.26 -8.62 -16.19
C VAL A 215 3.58 -9.83 -15.58
N SER A 216 3.41 -10.93 -16.34
CA SER A 216 2.86 -12.20 -15.85
C SER A 216 3.72 -12.81 -14.74
N TRP A 217 5.06 -12.78 -14.92
CA TRP A 217 5.99 -13.24 -13.88
C TRP A 217 5.91 -12.40 -12.61
N THR A 218 5.83 -11.07 -12.73
CA THR A 218 5.66 -10.16 -11.59
C THR A 218 4.35 -10.45 -10.86
N GLY A 219 3.26 -10.68 -11.59
CA GLY A 219 1.95 -11.02 -11.04
C GLY A 219 1.98 -12.31 -10.22
N ILE A 220 2.51 -13.41 -10.77
CA ILE A 220 2.53 -14.69 -10.07
C ILE A 220 3.49 -14.68 -8.86
N LEU A 221 4.68 -14.08 -8.99
CA LEU A 221 5.64 -13.98 -7.90
C LEU A 221 5.13 -13.08 -6.76
N GLY A 222 4.45 -11.97 -7.09
CA GLY A 222 3.77 -11.14 -6.10
C GLY A 222 2.65 -11.90 -5.38
N THR A 223 1.93 -12.77 -6.09
CA THR A 223 0.89 -13.63 -5.53
C THR A 223 1.46 -14.62 -4.52
N PHE A 224 2.57 -15.32 -4.84
CA PHE A 224 3.25 -16.20 -3.89
C PHE A 224 3.70 -15.46 -2.63
N ALA A 225 4.25 -14.26 -2.79
CA ALA A 225 4.69 -13.43 -1.66
C ALA A 225 3.51 -13.04 -0.75
N GLN A 226 2.36 -12.65 -1.32
CA GLN A 226 1.16 -12.29 -0.57
C GLN A 226 0.52 -13.47 0.16
N CYS A 227 0.57 -14.68 -0.43
CA CYS A 227 0.06 -15.90 0.18
C CYS A 227 1.01 -16.49 1.22
N GLY A 228 2.22 -15.97 1.38
CA GLY A 228 3.23 -16.51 2.30
C GLY A 228 3.94 -17.77 1.79
N GLU A 229 3.72 -18.16 0.53
CA GLU A 229 4.30 -19.33 -0.13
C GLU A 229 5.68 -19.02 -0.73
N GLY A 230 6.59 -18.55 0.15
CA GLY A 230 7.90 -18.06 -0.26
C GLY A 230 8.77 -19.12 -0.96
N LEU A 231 8.66 -20.42 -0.60
CA LEU A 231 9.43 -21.49 -1.26
C LEU A 231 9.02 -21.64 -2.72
N SER A 232 7.73 -21.75 -2.98
CA SER A 232 7.19 -21.85 -4.34
C SER A 232 7.53 -20.59 -5.15
N GLY A 233 7.41 -19.41 -4.53
CA GLY A 233 7.84 -18.15 -5.16
C GLY A 233 9.31 -18.15 -5.59
N LEU A 234 10.21 -18.69 -4.76
CA LEU A 234 11.63 -18.80 -5.13
C LEU A 234 11.90 -19.83 -6.23
N GLU A 235 11.10 -20.89 -6.33
CA GLU A 235 11.18 -21.84 -7.43
C GLU A 235 10.77 -21.19 -8.76
N TYR A 236 9.67 -20.45 -8.75
CA TYR A 236 9.22 -19.67 -9.92
C TYR A 236 10.23 -18.57 -10.29
N PHE A 237 10.82 -17.88 -9.32
CA PHE A 237 11.90 -16.92 -9.59
C PHE A 237 13.10 -17.59 -10.29
N ASN A 238 13.53 -18.75 -9.84
CA ASN A 238 14.61 -19.49 -10.50
C ASN A 238 14.21 -19.90 -11.92
N ARG A 239 12.96 -20.35 -12.12
CA ARG A 239 12.45 -20.72 -13.46
C ARG A 239 12.45 -19.50 -14.40
N MET A 240 11.99 -18.33 -13.96
CA MET A 240 12.03 -17.08 -14.69
C MET A 240 13.46 -16.75 -15.17
N CYS A 241 14.44 -16.88 -14.27
CA CYS A 241 15.86 -16.65 -14.61
C CYS A 241 16.39 -17.69 -15.62
N LEU A 242 15.99 -18.96 -15.53
CA LEU A 242 16.37 -20.03 -16.45
C LEU A 242 15.76 -19.82 -17.86
N GLU A 243 14.57 -19.25 -17.94
CA GLU A 243 13.91 -18.87 -19.19
C GLU A 243 14.53 -17.58 -19.81
N GLY A 244 15.54 -17.00 -19.15
CA GLY A 244 16.28 -15.82 -19.66
C GLY A 244 15.55 -14.49 -19.48
N ILE A 245 14.47 -14.45 -18.70
CA ILE A 245 13.73 -13.23 -18.41
C ILE A 245 14.43 -12.48 -17.28
N CYS A 246 14.84 -11.24 -17.55
CA CYS A 246 15.51 -10.41 -16.56
C CYS A 246 14.51 -9.94 -15.49
N PRO A 247 14.75 -10.25 -14.19
CA PRO A 247 13.89 -9.78 -13.11
C PRO A 247 13.87 -8.24 -13.02
N ASP A 248 12.71 -7.66 -12.83
CA ASP A 248 12.58 -6.24 -12.52
C ASP A 248 12.76 -5.99 -11.00
N LYS A 249 12.66 -4.71 -10.61
CA LYS A 249 12.81 -4.28 -9.22
C LYS A 249 11.76 -4.93 -8.30
N ILE A 250 10.54 -5.12 -8.76
CA ILE A 250 9.42 -5.65 -7.98
C ILE A 250 9.64 -7.15 -7.70
N VAL A 251 9.98 -7.90 -8.75
CA VAL A 251 10.31 -9.33 -8.66
C VAL A 251 11.49 -9.56 -7.71
N LEU A 252 12.56 -8.76 -7.84
CA LEU A 252 13.72 -8.88 -6.97
C LEU A 252 13.37 -8.60 -5.51
N SER A 253 12.59 -7.55 -5.24
CA SER A 253 12.15 -7.24 -3.87
C SER A 253 11.34 -8.41 -3.28
N SER A 254 10.39 -8.96 -4.03
CA SER A 254 9.57 -10.10 -3.58
C SER A 254 10.42 -11.35 -3.31
N ALA A 255 11.40 -11.65 -4.16
CA ALA A 255 12.31 -12.77 -3.97
C ALA A 255 13.24 -12.59 -2.75
N ILE A 256 13.72 -11.36 -2.53
CA ILE A 256 14.54 -11.00 -1.37
C ILE A 256 13.72 -11.15 -0.08
N ASP A 257 12.50 -10.65 -0.05
CA ASP A 257 11.62 -10.73 1.11
C ASP A 257 11.25 -12.18 1.44
N ALA A 258 11.00 -13.01 0.42
CA ALA A 258 10.79 -14.45 0.59
C ALA A 258 12.02 -15.15 1.21
N CYS A 259 13.23 -14.84 0.75
CA CYS A 259 14.45 -15.37 1.34
C CYS A 259 14.65 -14.93 2.80
N GLY A 260 14.35 -13.66 3.10
CA GLY A 260 14.47 -13.13 4.46
C GLY A 260 13.48 -13.77 5.43
N SER A 261 12.23 -13.98 5.02
CA SER A 261 11.20 -14.62 5.85
C SER A 261 11.46 -16.11 6.09
N LEU A 262 11.99 -16.82 5.09
CA LEU A 262 12.35 -18.22 5.18
C LEU A 262 13.75 -18.47 5.78
N GLN A 263 14.54 -17.42 5.98
CA GLN A 263 15.92 -17.48 6.48
C GLN A 263 16.85 -18.37 5.65
N ILE A 264 16.61 -18.49 4.33
CA ILE A 264 17.37 -19.36 3.43
C ILE A 264 18.59 -18.63 2.87
N LEU A 265 19.69 -18.64 3.63
CA LEU A 265 20.92 -17.93 3.28
C LEU A 265 21.52 -18.27 1.90
N ASN A 266 21.48 -19.56 1.50
CA ASN A 266 22.04 -19.96 0.19
C ASN A 266 21.28 -19.34 -0.99
N LYS A 267 19.95 -19.29 -0.91
CA LYS A 267 19.12 -18.62 -1.92
C LYS A 267 19.33 -17.11 -1.90
N ALA A 268 19.46 -16.54 -0.71
CA ALA A 268 19.78 -15.12 -0.53
C ALA A 268 21.07 -14.71 -1.27
N ARG A 269 22.13 -15.53 -1.14
CA ARG A 269 23.39 -15.31 -1.85
C ARG A 269 23.26 -15.45 -3.37
N GLN A 270 22.48 -16.44 -3.84
CA GLN A 270 22.21 -16.62 -5.28
C GLN A 270 21.50 -15.40 -5.86
N ILE A 271 20.42 -14.92 -5.22
CA ILE A 271 19.70 -13.72 -5.66
C ILE A 271 20.64 -12.51 -5.69
N HIS A 272 21.43 -12.29 -4.65
CA HIS A 272 22.39 -11.20 -4.60
C HIS A 272 23.41 -11.31 -5.75
N THR A 273 23.88 -12.49 -6.11
CA THR A 273 24.79 -12.73 -7.24
C THR A 273 24.12 -12.42 -8.59
N ILE A 274 22.87 -12.87 -8.77
CA ILE A 274 22.06 -12.55 -9.97
C ILE A 274 21.91 -11.03 -10.11
N MET A 275 21.60 -10.35 -9.01
CA MET A 275 21.47 -8.89 -9.01
C MET A 275 22.77 -8.20 -9.41
N LEU A 276 23.91 -8.62 -8.88
CA LEU A 276 25.22 -8.05 -9.24
C LEU A 276 25.56 -8.26 -10.72
N SER A 277 25.11 -9.35 -11.32
CA SER A 277 25.34 -9.62 -12.75
C SER A 277 24.36 -8.87 -13.68
N THR A 278 23.15 -8.57 -13.21
CA THR A 278 22.09 -7.95 -14.02
C THR A 278 22.14 -6.42 -13.99
N PHE A 279 22.53 -5.83 -12.85
CA PHE A 279 22.52 -4.37 -12.64
C PHE A 279 23.94 -3.80 -12.50
N ILE A 280 24.64 -3.65 -13.62
CA ILE A 280 26.02 -3.13 -13.69
C ILE A 280 26.11 -1.66 -13.19
N CYS A 281 25.02 -0.88 -13.24
CA CYS A 281 25.00 0.55 -12.93
C CYS A 281 24.71 0.89 -11.44
N GLY A 282 24.66 -0.09 -10.55
CA GLY A 282 24.43 0.13 -9.10
C GLY A 282 22.98 -0.07 -8.67
N PHE A 283 22.83 -0.47 -7.41
CA PHE A 283 21.52 -0.71 -6.80
C PHE A 283 20.92 0.58 -6.26
N ASP A 284 19.62 0.73 -6.44
CA ASP A 284 18.79 1.68 -5.70
C ASP A 284 18.88 1.40 -4.19
N VAL A 285 18.80 2.46 -3.38
CA VAL A 285 18.83 2.38 -1.91
C VAL A 285 17.78 1.41 -1.37
N GLN A 286 16.60 1.37 -2.00
CA GLN A 286 15.53 0.46 -1.58
C GLN A 286 15.90 -1.02 -1.71
N ILE A 287 16.52 -1.42 -2.81
CA ILE A 287 16.98 -2.81 -3.01
C ILE A 287 18.12 -3.15 -2.05
N LYS A 288 19.05 -2.23 -1.82
CA LYS A 288 20.12 -2.42 -0.84
C LYS A 288 19.57 -2.61 0.58
N ASN A 289 18.56 -1.85 0.95
CA ASN A 289 17.87 -1.99 2.23
C ASN A 289 17.12 -3.32 2.35
N ALA A 290 16.48 -3.79 1.28
CA ALA A 290 15.86 -5.11 1.25
C ALA A 290 16.89 -6.24 1.41
N LEU A 291 18.03 -6.16 0.73
CA LEU A 291 19.15 -7.10 0.90
C LEU A 291 19.72 -7.06 2.33
N LEU A 292 19.86 -5.86 2.91
CA LEU A 292 20.33 -5.67 4.28
C LEU A 292 19.38 -6.38 5.27
N ASN A 293 18.07 -6.15 5.12
CA ASN A 293 17.04 -6.81 5.93
C ASN A 293 17.08 -8.35 5.79
N MET A 294 17.19 -8.82 4.55
CA MET A 294 17.29 -10.26 4.25
C MET A 294 18.50 -10.89 4.94
N TYR A 295 19.70 -10.31 4.81
CA TYR A 295 20.91 -10.82 5.47
C TYR A 295 20.81 -10.72 6.99
N GLY A 296 20.22 -9.65 7.52
CA GLY A 296 19.96 -9.49 8.95
C GLY A 296 19.08 -10.62 9.50
N LYS A 297 17.96 -10.90 8.85
CA LYS A 297 17.03 -11.97 9.23
C LYS A 297 17.63 -13.38 9.03
N SER A 298 18.49 -13.55 8.03
CA SER A 298 19.17 -14.83 7.75
C SER A 298 20.41 -15.09 8.63
N GLY A 299 20.67 -14.29 9.67
CA GLY A 299 21.78 -14.47 10.58
C GLY A 299 23.14 -14.00 10.05
N CYS A 300 23.19 -13.38 8.87
CA CYS A 300 24.42 -12.92 8.23
C CYS A 300 24.71 -11.44 8.47
N LEU A 301 24.86 -11.05 9.74
CA LEU A 301 25.08 -9.65 10.14
C LEU A 301 26.33 -9.01 9.50
N HIS A 302 27.37 -9.80 9.22
CA HIS A 302 28.58 -9.29 8.54
C HIS A 302 28.25 -8.72 7.14
N GLN A 303 27.47 -9.46 6.34
CA GLN A 303 27.06 -8.99 5.00
C GLN A 303 26.12 -7.79 5.08
N ALA A 304 25.22 -7.78 6.06
CA ALA A 304 24.35 -6.65 6.33
C ALA A 304 25.15 -5.37 6.63
N ARG A 305 26.21 -5.46 7.44
CA ARG A 305 27.11 -4.31 7.74
C ARG A 305 27.84 -3.80 6.50
N ILE A 306 28.36 -4.68 5.65
CA ILE A 306 29.03 -4.28 4.39
C ILE A 306 28.06 -3.51 3.50
N LEU A 307 26.85 -4.01 3.34
CA LEU A 307 25.82 -3.33 2.55
C LEU A 307 25.45 -1.97 3.15
N PHE A 308 25.25 -1.89 4.46
CA PHE A 308 24.93 -0.64 5.14
C PHE A 308 26.07 0.41 4.98
N GLN A 309 27.34 -0.02 5.08
CA GLN A 309 28.49 0.86 4.87
C GLN A 309 28.59 1.34 3.41
N SER A 310 28.13 0.54 2.44
CA SER A 310 28.14 0.87 1.02
C SER A 310 27.04 1.85 0.58
N LEU A 311 26.09 2.18 1.48
CA LEU A 311 25.02 3.14 1.19
C LEU A 311 25.59 4.57 1.16
N PRO A 312 25.40 5.30 0.04
CA PRO A 312 25.90 6.68 -0.06
C PRO A 312 25.15 7.64 0.87
N ASN A 313 23.84 7.49 0.94
CA ASN A 313 22.98 8.24 1.86
C ASN A 313 22.18 7.25 2.70
N LYS A 314 22.33 7.33 4.00
CA LYS A 314 21.61 6.49 4.95
C LYS A 314 20.39 7.24 5.45
N ASP A 315 19.22 6.79 5.01
CA ASP A 315 17.94 7.30 5.50
C ASP A 315 17.52 6.58 6.81
N ILE A 316 16.46 7.05 7.41
CA ILE A 316 15.92 6.47 8.65
C ILE A 316 15.58 4.99 8.48
N TYR A 317 15.11 4.59 7.30
CA TYR A 317 14.80 3.19 7.01
C TYR A 317 16.06 2.31 7.00
N SER A 318 17.16 2.79 6.41
CA SER A 318 18.46 2.10 6.40
C SER A 318 19.01 1.89 7.83
N TRP A 319 18.92 2.94 8.68
CA TRP A 319 19.31 2.86 10.08
C TRP A 319 18.46 1.88 10.86
N ASN A 320 17.14 1.97 10.76
CA ASN A 320 16.22 1.05 11.44
C ASN A 320 16.47 -0.41 11.02
N THR A 321 16.75 -0.62 9.73
CA THR A 321 17.00 -1.97 9.22
C THR A 321 18.26 -2.59 9.81
N ILE A 322 19.37 -1.85 9.93
CA ILE A 322 20.62 -2.40 10.53
C ILE A 322 20.47 -2.57 12.04
N ILE A 323 19.82 -1.66 12.75
CA ILE A 323 19.53 -1.75 14.19
C ILE A 323 18.68 -3.01 14.45
N GLY A 324 17.60 -3.20 13.68
CA GLY A 324 16.74 -4.40 13.75
C GLY A 324 17.51 -5.69 13.43
N ALA A 325 18.43 -5.65 12.45
CA ALA A 325 19.30 -6.78 12.14
C ALA A 325 20.23 -7.14 13.32
N CYS A 326 20.78 -6.17 14.02
CA CYS A 326 21.59 -6.40 15.22
C CYS A 326 20.77 -7.07 16.32
N LEU A 327 19.56 -6.58 16.59
CA LEU A 327 18.65 -7.18 17.56
C LEU A 327 18.29 -8.61 17.23
N HIS A 328 17.93 -8.87 15.98
CA HIS A 328 17.56 -10.22 15.52
C HIS A 328 18.71 -11.22 15.70
N ASN A 329 19.95 -10.73 15.72
CA ASN A 329 21.16 -11.54 15.91
C ASN A 329 21.72 -11.47 17.34
N GLY A 330 20.98 -10.97 18.32
CA GLY A 330 21.40 -10.92 19.72
C GLY A 330 22.62 -10.02 19.95
N LYS A 331 22.66 -8.86 19.28
CA LYS A 331 23.73 -7.84 19.39
C LYS A 331 23.14 -6.52 19.90
N GLU A 332 22.64 -6.55 21.12
CA GLU A 332 21.91 -5.45 21.76
C GLU A 332 22.79 -4.21 21.95
N GLU A 333 24.06 -4.37 22.39
CA GLU A 333 25.01 -3.27 22.56
C GLU A 333 25.25 -2.55 21.22
N GLU A 334 25.49 -3.31 20.15
CA GLU A 334 25.73 -2.75 18.83
C GLU A 334 24.49 -2.04 18.28
N ALA A 335 23.29 -2.51 18.59
CA ALA A 335 22.05 -1.86 18.21
C ALA A 335 21.94 -0.47 18.83
N LEU A 336 22.27 -0.31 20.12
CA LEU A 336 22.29 0.99 20.81
C LEU A 336 23.41 1.90 20.30
N ASP A 337 24.59 1.35 20.02
CA ASP A 337 25.70 2.12 19.43
C ASP A 337 25.31 2.69 18.05
N LEU A 338 24.63 1.90 17.23
CA LEU A 338 24.11 2.33 15.93
C LEU A 338 23.01 3.40 16.08
N PHE A 339 22.15 3.30 17.08
CA PHE A 339 21.15 4.32 17.38
C PHE A 339 21.79 5.65 17.77
N ASN A 340 22.82 5.62 18.64
CA ASN A 340 23.56 6.81 19.01
C ASN A 340 24.28 7.42 17.80
N LYS A 341 24.86 6.58 16.94
CA LYS A 341 25.52 7.01 15.71
C LYS A 341 24.55 7.64 14.70
N MET A 342 23.34 7.08 14.57
CA MET A 342 22.26 7.64 13.75
C MET A 342 21.95 9.09 14.14
N GLN A 343 21.83 9.35 15.46
CA GLN A 343 21.60 10.71 15.97
C GLN A 343 22.80 11.62 15.74
N ALA A 344 24.03 11.11 15.92
CA ALA A 344 25.27 11.87 15.67
C ALA A 344 25.43 12.26 14.19
N GLU A 345 24.93 11.44 13.25
CA GLU A 345 24.89 11.75 11.81
C GLU A 345 23.71 12.68 11.44
N GLY A 346 22.91 13.15 12.41
CA GLY A 346 21.82 14.10 12.21
C GLY A 346 20.52 13.47 11.71
N VAL A 347 20.38 12.15 11.75
CA VAL A 347 19.14 11.46 11.40
C VAL A 347 18.28 11.33 12.66
N GLU A 348 17.09 11.97 12.66
CA GLU A 348 16.18 11.91 13.80
C GLU A 348 15.52 10.52 13.92
N PRO A 349 15.59 9.89 15.12
CA PRO A 349 14.92 8.62 15.36
C PRO A 349 13.40 8.74 15.26
N ASP A 350 12.76 7.72 14.71
CA ASP A 350 11.30 7.59 14.67
C ASP A 350 10.78 6.58 15.72
N SER A 351 9.48 6.35 15.69
CA SER A 351 8.79 5.36 16.54
C SER A 351 9.46 3.97 16.48
N ILE A 352 9.85 3.52 15.28
CA ILE A 352 10.47 2.20 15.07
C ILE A 352 11.86 2.15 15.69
N SER A 353 12.64 3.21 15.53
CA SER A 353 13.99 3.33 16.16
C SER A 353 13.91 3.14 17.66
N PHE A 354 12.96 3.82 18.33
CA PHE A 354 12.77 3.69 19.78
C PHE A 354 12.26 2.30 20.19
N ILE A 355 11.34 1.67 19.42
CA ILE A 355 10.89 0.31 19.69
C ILE A 355 12.08 -0.66 19.68
N TYR A 356 12.96 -0.57 18.68
CA TYR A 356 14.13 -1.42 18.61
C TYR A 356 15.08 -1.22 19.80
N CYS A 357 15.33 0.03 20.20
CA CYS A 357 16.20 0.30 21.34
C CYS A 357 15.60 -0.14 22.67
N LEU A 358 14.29 0.07 22.87
CA LEU A 358 13.59 -0.44 24.06
C LEU A 358 13.57 -1.98 24.10
N THR A 359 13.42 -2.62 22.94
CA THR A 359 13.52 -4.09 22.83
C THR A 359 14.93 -4.57 23.16
N ALA A 360 15.99 -3.85 22.72
CA ALA A 360 17.37 -4.14 23.09
C ALA A 360 17.56 -4.08 24.60
N CYS A 361 17.05 -3.02 25.24
CA CYS A 361 17.10 -2.87 26.69
C CYS A 361 16.34 -4.00 27.40
N SER A 362 15.19 -4.42 26.88
CA SER A 362 14.41 -5.53 27.44
C SER A 362 15.16 -6.86 27.38
N HIS A 363 15.79 -7.17 26.24
CA HIS A 363 16.56 -8.40 26.10
C HIS A 363 17.82 -8.43 26.99
N ALA A 364 18.49 -7.29 27.12
CA ALA A 364 19.71 -7.16 27.91
C ALA A 364 19.45 -6.88 29.39
N GLY A 365 18.23 -6.55 29.80
CA GLY A 365 17.89 -6.18 31.19
C GLY A 365 18.39 -4.80 31.61
N TRP A 366 18.61 -3.87 30.68
CA TRP A 366 19.12 -2.51 30.96
C TRP A 366 17.99 -1.56 31.33
N ILE A 367 17.56 -1.61 32.58
CA ILE A 367 16.35 -0.89 33.07
C ILE A 367 16.52 0.61 32.97
N GLU A 368 17.62 1.15 33.51
CA GLU A 368 17.84 2.59 33.58
C GLU A 368 17.97 3.19 32.17
N MET A 369 18.70 2.54 31.29
CA MET A 369 18.82 2.95 29.89
C MET A 369 17.45 2.93 29.19
N GLY A 370 16.63 1.89 29.41
CA GLY A 370 15.29 1.79 28.85
C GLY A 370 14.38 2.91 29.36
N LYS A 371 14.44 3.26 30.65
CA LYS A 371 13.71 4.40 31.22
C LYS A 371 14.16 5.72 30.60
N GLU A 372 15.46 5.96 30.45
CA GLU A 372 16.00 7.16 29.79
C GLU A 372 15.54 7.30 28.35
N LEU A 373 15.62 6.22 27.57
CA LEU A 373 15.13 6.20 26.18
C LEU A 373 13.63 6.46 26.07
N PHE A 374 12.84 5.88 26.97
CA PHE A 374 11.41 6.09 27.01
C PHE A 374 11.04 7.55 27.33
N TRP A 375 11.74 8.18 28.29
CA TRP A 375 11.57 9.59 28.62
C TRP A 375 12.02 10.50 27.47
N LEU A 376 13.15 10.21 26.84
CA LEU A 376 13.64 10.94 25.68
C LEU A 376 12.62 10.93 24.53
N MET A 377 11.98 9.78 24.29
CA MET A 377 10.92 9.64 23.30
C MET A 377 9.70 10.51 23.65
N ILE A 378 9.24 10.49 24.90
CA ILE A 378 8.10 11.29 25.36
C ILE A 378 8.40 12.79 25.18
N GLU A 379 9.59 13.24 25.52
CA GLU A 379 9.99 14.64 25.46
C GLU A 379 10.07 15.16 24.01
N LYS A 380 10.65 14.37 23.10
CA LYS A 380 10.86 14.78 21.70
C LYS A 380 9.67 14.51 20.78
N HIS A 381 8.89 13.48 21.04
CA HIS A 381 7.89 12.93 20.11
C HIS A 381 6.49 12.78 20.72
N VAL A 382 6.04 13.74 21.52
CA VAL A 382 4.71 13.75 22.22
C VAL A 382 3.51 13.38 21.32
N LYS A 383 3.59 13.63 20.00
CA LYS A 383 2.51 13.31 19.05
C LYS A 383 2.55 11.89 18.48
N GLN A 384 3.60 11.12 18.72
CA GLN A 384 3.82 9.78 18.15
C GLN A 384 3.93 8.68 19.20
N GLN A 385 3.45 8.91 20.43
CA GLN A 385 3.36 7.84 21.41
C GLN A 385 2.49 6.71 20.87
N ASN A 386 3.15 5.61 20.50
CA ASN A 386 2.46 4.42 20.06
C ASN A 386 2.37 3.44 21.23
N PHE A 387 1.30 2.68 21.26
CA PHE A 387 1.04 1.61 22.20
C PHE A 387 2.23 0.62 22.34
N ASP A 388 2.89 0.34 21.22
CA ASP A 388 3.99 -0.62 21.15
C ASP A 388 5.21 -0.23 22.01
N HIS A 389 5.46 1.07 22.26
CA HIS A 389 6.52 1.53 23.17
C HIS A 389 6.22 1.17 24.63
N HIS A 390 4.96 1.31 25.04
CA HIS A 390 4.54 0.91 26.39
C HIS A 390 4.65 -0.60 26.56
N LEU A 391 4.33 -1.40 25.53
CA LEU A 391 4.53 -2.84 25.55
C LEU A 391 6.00 -3.22 25.79
N CYS A 392 6.95 -2.57 25.08
CA CYS A 392 8.36 -2.81 25.28
C CYS A 392 8.79 -2.46 26.71
N MET A 393 8.25 -1.37 27.29
CA MET A 393 8.56 -1.00 28.70
C MET A 393 7.93 -1.98 29.70
N ILE A 394 6.71 -2.45 29.46
CA ILE A 394 6.08 -3.49 30.32
C ILE A 394 6.90 -4.78 30.27
N ASP A 395 7.39 -5.17 29.08
CA ASP A 395 8.25 -6.36 28.92
C ASP A 395 9.58 -6.17 29.64
N LEU A 396 10.26 -5.02 29.49
CA LEU A 396 11.50 -4.69 30.18
C LEU A 396 11.35 -4.76 31.70
N LEU A 397 10.37 -4.05 32.24
CA LEU A 397 10.10 -3.99 33.67
C LEU A 397 9.68 -5.37 34.22
N GLY A 398 8.85 -6.09 33.45
CA GLY A 398 8.37 -7.42 33.81
C GLY A 398 9.53 -8.42 33.90
N ARG A 399 10.36 -8.52 32.86
CA ARG A 399 11.54 -9.42 32.86
C ARG A 399 12.52 -9.10 33.98
N SER A 400 12.64 -7.84 34.32
CA SER A 400 13.57 -7.36 35.36
C SER A 400 12.97 -7.44 36.79
N GLY A 401 11.75 -7.96 36.96
CA GLY A 401 11.11 -8.13 38.26
C GLY A 401 10.43 -6.87 38.85
N HIS A 402 10.40 -5.75 38.10
CA HIS A 402 9.74 -4.51 38.49
C HIS A 402 8.23 -4.57 38.22
N LEU A 403 7.56 -5.61 38.75
CA LEU A 403 6.17 -5.95 38.44
C LEU A 403 5.18 -4.85 38.80
N HIS A 404 5.43 -4.06 39.85
CA HIS A 404 4.57 -2.96 40.24
C HIS A 404 4.56 -1.82 39.20
N GLU A 405 5.73 -1.45 38.69
CA GLU A 405 5.86 -0.42 37.65
C GLU A 405 5.25 -0.91 36.32
N ALA A 406 5.46 -2.19 35.98
CA ALA A 406 4.86 -2.81 34.80
C ALA A 406 3.32 -2.84 34.87
N GLU A 407 2.74 -3.16 36.04
CA GLU A 407 1.30 -3.12 36.28
C GLU A 407 0.73 -1.70 36.14
N TYR A 408 1.43 -0.70 36.67
CA TYR A 408 1.04 0.70 36.55
C TYR A 408 0.96 1.13 35.07
N LEU A 409 1.94 0.76 34.26
CA LEU A 409 1.92 1.02 32.81
C LEU A 409 0.80 0.26 32.12
N ALA A 410 0.57 -1.02 32.45
CA ALA A 410 -0.50 -1.82 31.86
C ALA A 410 -1.89 -1.23 32.11
N LYS A 411 -2.14 -0.68 33.32
CA LYS A 411 -3.38 0.01 33.66
C LYS A 411 -3.62 1.28 32.83
N ASN A 412 -2.58 2.01 32.50
CA ASN A 412 -2.67 3.25 31.73
C ASN A 412 -3.02 3.01 30.24
N ILE A 413 -2.94 1.77 29.77
CA ILE A 413 -3.16 1.39 28.36
C ILE A 413 -4.57 0.80 28.12
N LEU A 414 -5.41 0.68 29.15
CA LEU A 414 -6.72 0.00 29.10
C LEU A 414 -7.67 0.45 27.99
N LEU A 415 -7.48 1.63 27.40
CA LEU A 415 -8.38 2.21 26.38
C LEU A 415 -8.04 1.82 24.95
N SER A 416 -7.03 1.00 24.72
CA SER A 416 -6.60 0.61 23.37
C SER A 416 -6.95 -0.85 23.05
N GLY A 417 -7.29 -1.14 21.78
CA GLY A 417 -7.59 -2.51 21.33
C GLY A 417 -6.44 -3.54 21.47
N LYS A 418 -5.24 -3.09 21.85
CA LYS A 418 -4.06 -3.94 22.11
C LYS A 418 -3.77 -4.12 23.62
N ALA A 419 -4.62 -3.66 24.50
CA ALA A 419 -4.42 -3.73 25.97
C ALA A 419 -4.17 -5.16 26.47
N VAL A 420 -4.79 -6.16 25.84
CA VAL A 420 -4.60 -7.58 26.13
C VAL A 420 -3.13 -8.00 26.08
N LEU A 421 -2.36 -7.48 25.12
CA LEU A 421 -0.94 -7.84 24.97
C LEU A 421 -0.08 -7.33 26.13
N GLY A 422 -0.38 -6.14 26.68
CA GLY A 422 0.31 -5.60 27.86
C GLY A 422 0.05 -6.44 29.11
N TRP A 423 -1.19 -6.85 29.31
CA TRP A 423 -1.57 -7.71 30.44
C TRP A 423 -1.02 -9.13 30.28
N LEU A 424 -0.94 -9.67 29.06
CA LEU A 424 -0.29 -10.97 28.78
C LEU A 424 1.21 -10.93 29.07
N SER A 425 1.91 -9.84 28.69
CA SER A 425 3.32 -9.65 29.00
C SER A 425 3.54 -9.61 30.53
N LEU A 426 2.70 -8.85 31.26
CA LEU A 426 2.75 -8.80 32.71
C LEU A 426 2.46 -10.17 33.34
N LEU A 427 1.44 -10.89 32.85
CA LEU A 427 1.12 -12.22 33.34
C LEU A 427 2.28 -13.21 33.16
N GLY A 428 2.93 -13.17 31.99
CA GLY A 428 4.15 -13.94 31.74
C GLY A 428 5.30 -13.62 32.71
N ALA A 429 5.50 -12.34 33.00
CA ALA A 429 6.48 -11.87 33.98
C ALA A 429 6.13 -12.34 35.40
N CYS A 430 4.88 -12.21 35.82
CA CYS A 430 4.40 -12.68 37.14
C CYS A 430 4.66 -14.20 37.31
N LYS A 431 4.45 -14.98 36.26
CA LYS A 431 4.78 -16.42 36.28
C LYS A 431 6.26 -16.66 36.53
N VAL A 432 7.15 -15.92 35.86
CA VAL A 432 8.60 -16.09 35.99
C VAL A 432 9.07 -15.70 37.41
N HIS A 433 8.51 -14.65 37.99
CA HIS A 433 8.89 -14.11 39.30
C HIS A 433 8.07 -14.66 40.47
N GLY A 434 7.11 -15.56 40.23
CA GLY A 434 6.32 -16.21 41.28
C GLY A 434 5.27 -15.31 41.96
N ASP A 435 4.87 -14.17 41.35
CA ASP A 435 3.84 -13.28 41.89
C ASP A 435 2.44 -13.73 41.46
N ALA A 436 1.90 -14.72 42.17
CA ALA A 436 0.60 -15.28 41.87
C ALA A 436 -0.56 -14.28 42.01
N GLN A 437 -0.49 -13.33 42.95
CA GLN A 437 -1.54 -12.35 43.15
C GLN A 437 -1.70 -11.39 41.99
N ARG A 438 -0.62 -10.79 41.53
CA ARG A 438 -0.64 -9.93 40.33
C ARG A 438 -0.94 -10.73 39.07
N GLY A 439 -0.42 -11.95 38.96
CA GLY A 439 -0.70 -12.84 37.85
C GLY A 439 -2.19 -13.10 37.69
N LEU A 440 -2.91 -13.40 38.77
CA LEU A 440 -4.36 -13.56 38.74
C LEU A 440 -5.11 -12.31 38.29
N GLN A 441 -4.68 -11.13 38.77
CA GLN A 441 -5.28 -9.88 38.31
C GLN A 441 -5.03 -9.62 36.82
N ALA A 442 -3.82 -9.85 36.37
CA ALA A 442 -3.48 -9.70 34.94
C ALA A 442 -4.27 -10.66 34.05
N ALA A 443 -4.43 -11.90 34.48
CA ALA A 443 -5.27 -12.89 33.78
C ALA A 443 -6.74 -12.48 33.72
N TYR A 444 -7.29 -11.97 34.83
CA TYR A 444 -8.66 -11.48 34.87
C TYR A 444 -8.89 -10.39 33.81
N PHE A 445 -7.99 -9.39 33.72
CA PHE A 445 -8.09 -8.34 32.70
C PHE A 445 -7.92 -8.88 31.27
N CYS A 446 -7.04 -9.86 31.04
CA CYS A 446 -6.93 -10.49 29.74
C CYS A 446 -8.23 -11.17 29.31
N ILE A 447 -8.87 -11.92 30.21
CA ILE A 447 -10.11 -12.66 29.94
C ILE A 447 -11.30 -11.69 29.74
N GLU A 448 -11.34 -10.60 30.51
CA GLU A 448 -12.37 -9.58 30.37
C GLU A 448 -12.29 -8.84 29.03
N LEU A 449 -11.06 -8.57 28.55
CA LEU A 449 -10.82 -7.85 27.29
C LEU A 449 -10.93 -8.76 26.05
N ASP A 450 -10.60 -10.03 26.17
CA ASP A 450 -10.62 -11.01 25.07
C ASP A 450 -10.93 -12.41 25.62
N PRO A 451 -12.24 -12.72 25.78
CA PRO A 451 -12.68 -14.01 26.37
C PRO A 451 -12.29 -15.24 25.55
N ASP A 452 -12.08 -15.07 24.24
CA ASP A 452 -11.76 -16.19 23.33
C ASP A 452 -10.26 -16.53 23.35
N ASN A 453 -9.44 -15.72 24.01
CA ASN A 453 -8.00 -15.94 24.11
C ASN A 453 -7.66 -17.04 25.12
N THR A 454 -7.12 -18.14 24.67
CA THR A 454 -6.77 -19.27 25.53
C THR A 454 -5.46 -19.09 26.33
N ALA A 455 -4.58 -18.16 25.93
CA ALA A 455 -3.26 -17.95 26.54
C ALA A 455 -3.32 -17.59 28.04
N PRO A 456 -4.22 -16.72 28.54
CA PRO A 456 -4.33 -16.42 29.96
C PRO A 456 -4.65 -17.63 30.81
N TYR A 457 -5.53 -18.50 30.33
CA TYR A 457 -5.92 -19.73 31.06
C TYR A 457 -4.74 -20.69 31.20
N VAL A 458 -3.98 -20.88 30.12
CA VAL A 458 -2.79 -21.76 30.12
C VAL A 458 -1.69 -21.19 31.05
N LEU A 459 -1.44 -19.89 31.01
CA LEU A 459 -0.43 -19.24 31.86
C LEU A 459 -0.82 -19.31 33.34
N CYS A 460 -2.10 -19.08 33.68
CA CYS A 460 -2.59 -19.24 35.04
C CYS A 460 -2.48 -20.68 35.54
N SER A 461 -2.94 -21.67 34.77
CA SER A 461 -2.83 -23.07 35.14
C SER A 461 -1.38 -23.45 35.46
N ASN A 462 -0.44 -22.99 34.64
CA ASN A 462 0.99 -23.25 34.84
C ASN A 462 1.58 -22.54 36.06
N MET A 463 1.00 -21.42 36.53
CA MET A 463 1.43 -20.74 37.76
C MET A 463 1.09 -21.54 39.02
N PHE A 464 -0.10 -22.16 39.06
CA PHE A 464 -0.54 -22.92 40.23
C PHE A 464 0.02 -24.34 40.30
N HIS A 465 0.55 -24.89 39.19
CA HIS A 465 1.22 -26.20 39.21
C HIS A 465 2.69 -26.12 39.67
N LEU A 466 3.23 -24.94 39.92
CA LEU A 466 4.59 -24.73 40.44
C LEU A 466 4.67 -24.56 41.97
N GLU A 467 3.55 -24.59 42.69
CA GLU A 467 3.57 -24.72 44.15
C GLU A 467 3.69 -26.20 44.53
N PRO A 468 4.73 -26.54 45.34
CA PRO A 468 5.00 -27.92 45.77
C PRO A 468 3.94 -28.46 46.74
#